data_ac7cc3fd41b6ecb23529d003637fb4a5
#
_entry.id   ac7cc3fd41b6ecb23529d003637fb4a5
#
_cell.length_a   1.000
_cell.length_b   1.000
_cell.length_c   1.000
_cell.angle_alpha   90.00
_cell.angle_beta   90.00
_cell.angle_gamma   90.00
#
_symmetry.space_group_name_H-M   'P 1'
#
loop_
_entity.id
_entity.type
_entity.pdbx_description
1 polymer ?
#
loop_
_entity_poly.entity_id
_entity_poly.type
_entity_poly.pdbx_seq_one_letter_code
_entity_poly.pdbx_strand_id
1 'polypeptide(L)'
;EHNTDMYALATILGDADAAARARRFVSGMYGQQTKGSEVKQRGDTYATGTGGAKACDATIPFAPVAADAQFWSLLAGADPQYDRKATALAFATAEPKEDATGDASQLGLWTVDVDRIGNPSTGGGKGERREGVRFTSWGNGAQWENSASAAMGLAHFGSLYPNASKELAAVVTRRLNSSRTALRGLLAAYGFVPASILGGNINAWIKNDHAAEYPGGSDTGIGWTYLR
;
A
#
# COMPACT_ATOMS: atom_id res chain seq x y z
N GLU A 1 8.60 3.40 -5.64
CA GLU A 1 8.64 2.10 -6.32
C GLU A 1 9.88 1.98 -7.20
N HIS A 2 10.00 2.65 -8.34
CA HIS A 2 11.10 2.49 -9.31
C HIS A 2 12.51 2.57 -8.70
N ASN A 3 12.76 3.49 -7.75
CA ASN A 3 14.06 3.54 -7.08
C ASN A 3 14.29 2.37 -6.12
N THR A 4 13.23 1.79 -5.61
CA THR A 4 13.30 0.56 -4.79
C THR A 4 13.69 -0.63 -5.66
N ASP A 5 13.09 -0.75 -6.85
CA ASP A 5 13.41 -1.77 -7.84
C ASP A 5 14.85 -1.60 -8.36
N MET A 6 15.25 -0.37 -8.64
CA MET A 6 16.62 -0.04 -9.04
C MET A 6 17.65 -0.42 -7.96
N TYR A 7 17.33 -0.21 -6.69
CA TYR A 7 18.18 -0.66 -5.59
C TYR A 7 18.33 -2.18 -5.58
N ALA A 8 17.22 -2.90 -5.69
CA ALA A 8 17.23 -4.36 -5.68
C ALA A 8 18.01 -4.90 -6.89
N LEU A 9 17.76 -4.40 -8.09
CA LEU A 9 18.42 -4.80 -9.32
C LEU A 9 19.93 -4.51 -9.25
N ALA A 10 20.33 -3.31 -8.87
CA ALA A 10 21.74 -2.92 -8.75
C ALA A 10 22.47 -3.80 -7.72
N THR A 11 21.80 -4.16 -6.62
CA THR A 11 22.35 -5.07 -5.62
C THR A 11 22.57 -6.47 -6.20
N ILE A 12 21.62 -7.00 -6.96
CA ILE A 12 21.74 -8.31 -7.62
C ILE A 12 22.87 -8.32 -8.64
N LEU A 13 23.03 -7.23 -9.40
CA LEU A 13 24.07 -7.10 -10.43
C LEU A 13 25.46 -6.75 -9.88
N GLY A 14 25.57 -6.44 -8.58
CA GLY A 14 26.82 -6.02 -7.96
C GLY A 14 27.25 -4.58 -8.29
N ASP A 15 26.33 -3.73 -8.82
CA ASP A 15 26.59 -2.31 -9.07
C ASP A 15 26.41 -1.52 -7.77
N ALA A 16 27.48 -1.41 -7.00
CA ALA A 16 27.49 -0.77 -5.71
C ALA A 16 27.14 0.74 -5.78
N ASP A 17 27.53 1.42 -6.86
CA ASP A 17 27.28 2.85 -7.03
C ASP A 17 25.81 3.13 -7.35
N ALA A 18 25.23 2.37 -8.25
CA ALA A 18 23.79 2.47 -8.56
C ALA A 18 22.95 2.11 -7.33
N ALA A 19 23.29 1.04 -6.62
CA ALA A 19 22.64 0.65 -5.38
C ALA A 19 22.71 1.76 -4.32
N ALA A 20 23.89 2.36 -4.12
CA ALA A 20 24.07 3.44 -3.17
C ALA A 20 23.25 4.70 -3.52
N ARG A 21 23.14 5.05 -4.81
CA ARG A 21 22.31 6.19 -5.26
C ARG A 21 20.81 5.92 -5.01
N ALA A 22 20.33 4.76 -5.43
CA ALA A 22 18.93 4.37 -5.24
C ALA A 22 18.58 4.30 -3.75
N ARG A 23 19.44 3.72 -2.93
CA ARG A 23 19.29 3.67 -1.47
C ARG A 23 19.19 5.05 -0.84
N ARG A 24 20.09 5.98 -1.21
CA ARG A 24 20.02 7.36 -0.70
C ARG A 24 18.70 8.03 -1.04
N PHE A 25 18.20 7.82 -2.27
CA PHE A 25 16.90 8.36 -2.66
C PHE A 25 15.76 7.77 -1.80
N VAL A 26 15.66 6.45 -1.70
CA VAL A 26 14.58 5.79 -0.92
C VAL A 26 14.62 6.22 0.54
N SER A 27 15.80 6.19 1.18
CA SER A 27 15.96 6.61 2.57
C SER A 27 15.66 8.11 2.76
N GLY A 28 15.99 8.94 1.77
CA GLY A 28 15.69 10.37 1.77
C GLY A 28 14.21 10.71 1.60
N MET A 29 13.41 9.78 1.09
CA MET A 29 11.97 9.97 0.92
C MET A 29 11.14 9.66 2.18
N TYR A 30 11.76 9.15 3.23
CA TYR A 30 11.06 8.90 4.49
C TYR A 30 10.75 10.21 5.23
N GLY A 31 9.48 10.41 5.56
CA GLY A 31 9.04 11.54 6.38
C GLY A 31 9.16 12.92 5.72
N GLN A 32 9.36 12.96 4.40
CA GLN A 32 9.57 14.23 3.68
C GLN A 32 8.29 14.89 3.16
N GLN A 33 7.14 14.23 3.31
CA GLN A 33 5.88 14.76 2.82
C GLN A 33 5.49 16.04 3.56
N THR A 34 5.01 17.04 2.82
CA THR A 34 4.57 18.32 3.36
C THR A 34 3.08 18.56 3.08
N LYS A 35 2.38 19.29 3.97
CA LYS A 35 0.98 19.66 3.82
C LYS A 35 0.85 21.17 3.61
N GLY A 36 0.50 21.57 2.39
CA GLY A 36 0.30 23.00 2.02
C GLY A 36 1.57 23.85 2.24
N SER A 37 1.39 25.10 2.64
CA SER A 37 2.49 26.01 2.99
C SER A 37 3.03 25.79 4.40
N GLU A 38 2.34 25.02 5.23
CA GLU A 38 2.85 24.62 6.54
C GLU A 38 3.79 23.43 6.36
N VAL A 39 5.02 23.59 6.80
CA VAL A 39 6.04 22.51 6.80
C VAL A 39 5.70 21.53 7.94
N LYS A 40 4.58 20.87 7.83
CA LYS A 40 4.27 19.69 8.64
C LYS A 40 4.80 18.49 7.89
N GLN A 41 5.98 18.05 8.25
CA GLN A 41 6.52 16.80 7.75
C GLN A 41 5.71 15.63 8.32
N ARG A 42 5.40 14.69 7.44
CA ARG A 42 4.84 13.41 7.84
C ARG A 42 5.99 12.54 8.32
N GLY A 43 6.11 12.25 9.54
CA GLY A 43 7.23 11.48 10.10
C GLY A 43 7.05 9.96 10.09
N ASP A 44 6.06 9.41 9.35
CA ASP A 44 5.58 8.05 9.57
C ASP A 44 5.55 7.16 8.31
N THR A 45 5.91 7.70 7.13
CA THR A 45 5.79 6.96 5.86
C THR A 45 6.92 7.29 4.88
N TYR A 46 7.13 6.39 3.92
CA TYR A 46 7.87 6.70 2.70
C TYR A 46 6.94 7.42 1.72
N ALA A 47 7.42 8.50 1.14
CA ALA A 47 6.67 9.24 0.15
C ALA A 47 6.47 8.43 -1.14
N THR A 48 5.34 8.65 -1.80
CA THR A 48 5.02 8.02 -3.09
C THR A 48 6.02 8.45 -4.18
N GLY A 49 6.43 9.71 -4.15
CA GLY A 49 7.36 10.30 -5.11
C GLY A 49 7.37 11.82 -4.98
N THR A 50 8.10 12.47 -5.88
CA THR A 50 8.02 13.91 -6.05
C THR A 50 6.81 14.24 -6.95
N GLY A 51 6.04 15.25 -6.56
CA GLY A 51 4.94 15.78 -7.37
C GLY A 51 5.36 17.07 -8.06
N GLY A 52 4.68 17.43 -9.12
CA GLY A 52 4.86 18.67 -9.81
C GLY A 52 4.81 18.52 -11.33
N ALA A 53 4.41 19.60 -12.01
CA ALA A 53 4.27 19.61 -13.47
C ALA A 53 5.59 19.72 -14.23
N LYS A 54 6.69 19.92 -13.51
CA LYS A 54 8.04 20.11 -14.10
C LYS A 54 8.98 18.98 -13.70
N ALA A 55 9.80 18.55 -14.62
CA ALA A 55 10.94 17.69 -14.32
C ALA A 55 11.77 18.31 -13.19
N CYS A 56 12.21 17.48 -12.24
CA CYS A 56 13.00 17.91 -11.07
C CYS A 56 12.24 18.79 -10.06
N ASP A 57 10.92 18.78 -10.06
CA ASP A 57 10.14 19.38 -8.97
C ASP A 57 10.40 18.58 -7.67
N ALA A 58 10.96 19.26 -6.69
CA ALA A 58 11.27 18.66 -5.39
C ALA A 58 10.08 18.64 -4.42
N THR A 59 8.90 19.06 -4.83
CA THR A 59 7.69 19.01 -4.00
C THR A 59 7.32 17.56 -3.74
N ILE A 60 7.18 17.23 -2.47
CA ILE A 60 6.78 15.87 -2.04
C ILE A 60 5.39 15.97 -1.43
N PRO A 61 4.34 15.50 -2.11
CA PRO A 61 2.98 15.59 -1.61
C PRO A 61 2.81 14.87 -0.28
N PHE A 62 2.03 15.47 0.63
CA PHE A 62 1.66 14.85 1.90
C PHE A 62 0.78 13.62 1.68
N ALA A 63 -0.08 13.65 0.69
CA ALA A 63 -0.98 12.59 0.28
C ALA A 63 -1.16 12.62 -1.26
N PRO A 64 -1.54 11.51 -1.87
CA PRO A 64 -1.78 10.21 -1.26
C PRO A 64 -0.49 9.48 -0.86
N VAL A 65 -0.59 8.62 0.14
CA VAL A 65 0.47 7.69 0.53
C VAL A 65 0.19 6.35 -0.13
N ALA A 66 1.13 5.87 -0.95
CA ALA A 66 0.99 4.60 -1.65
C ALA A 66 1.41 3.41 -0.78
N ALA A 67 0.68 2.30 -0.90
CA ALA A 67 0.96 1.09 -0.16
C ALA A 67 2.26 0.42 -0.61
N ASP A 68 2.51 0.39 -1.92
CA ASP A 68 3.72 -0.15 -2.52
C ASP A 68 4.97 0.53 -1.99
N ALA A 69 4.99 1.86 -1.88
CA ALA A 69 6.13 2.58 -1.31
C ALA A 69 6.51 2.07 0.10
N GLN A 70 5.54 1.65 0.90
CA GLN A 70 5.79 1.12 2.24
C GLN A 70 6.33 -0.31 2.18
N PHE A 71 5.62 -1.21 1.48
CA PHE A 71 5.94 -2.63 1.49
C PHE A 71 7.15 -2.98 0.61
N TRP A 72 7.32 -2.36 -0.54
CA TRP A 72 8.47 -2.58 -1.42
C TRP A 72 9.77 -2.04 -0.84
N SER A 73 9.72 -0.88 -0.16
CA SER A 73 10.89 -0.36 0.56
C SER A 73 11.36 -1.33 1.66
N LEU A 74 10.40 -2.01 2.31
CA LEU A 74 10.68 -3.03 3.29
C LEU A 74 11.28 -4.29 2.65
N LEU A 75 10.68 -4.79 1.56
CA LEU A 75 11.11 -6.01 0.86
C LEU A 75 12.50 -5.86 0.26
N ALA A 76 12.79 -4.74 -0.37
CA ALA A 76 14.11 -4.49 -0.96
C ALA A 76 15.20 -4.23 0.08
N GLY A 77 14.85 -3.90 1.32
CA GLY A 77 15.82 -3.56 2.35
C GLY A 77 16.61 -2.28 2.06
N ALA A 78 16.04 -1.39 1.23
CA ALA A 78 16.73 -0.18 0.78
C ALA A 78 17.03 0.81 1.91
N ASP A 79 16.18 0.93 2.93
CA ASP A 79 16.49 1.71 4.12
C ASP A 79 16.96 0.76 5.24
N PRO A 80 18.16 0.97 5.82
CA PRO A 80 18.69 0.11 6.88
C PRO A 80 18.04 0.38 8.25
N GLN A 81 17.32 1.49 8.42
CA GLN A 81 16.86 1.94 9.72
C GLN A 81 15.60 1.19 10.15
N TYR A 82 15.73 0.41 11.23
CA TYR A 82 14.62 -0.37 11.81
C TYR A 82 13.42 0.51 12.17
N ASP A 83 13.65 1.61 12.91
CA ASP A 83 12.57 2.45 13.42
C ASP A 83 11.69 3.03 12.30
N ARG A 84 12.30 3.41 11.19
CA ARG A 84 11.56 3.90 10.00
C ARG A 84 10.70 2.82 9.38
N LYS A 85 11.24 1.61 9.25
CA LYS A 85 10.49 0.46 8.73
C LYS A 85 9.33 0.10 9.64
N ALA A 86 9.58 0.06 10.96
CA ALA A 86 8.57 -0.26 11.96
C ALA A 86 7.44 0.79 11.95
N THR A 87 7.78 2.07 11.86
CA THR A 87 6.79 3.16 11.81
C THR A 87 5.98 3.16 10.52
N ALA A 88 6.65 2.99 9.36
CA ALA A 88 5.96 2.88 8.07
C ALA A 88 5.03 1.66 8.03
N LEU A 89 5.46 0.55 8.61
CA LEU A 89 4.65 -0.66 8.72
C LEU A 89 3.46 -0.48 9.66
N ALA A 90 3.65 0.20 10.79
CA ALA A 90 2.56 0.55 11.71
C ALA A 90 1.49 1.39 11.01
N PHE A 91 1.89 2.40 10.22
CA PHE A 91 0.97 3.18 9.39
C PHE A 91 0.26 2.30 8.35
N ALA A 92 1.00 1.51 7.58
CA ALA A 92 0.45 0.71 6.50
C ALA A 92 -0.52 -0.38 6.99
N THR A 93 -0.36 -0.86 8.22
CA THR A 93 -1.22 -1.88 8.84
C THR A 93 -2.34 -1.29 9.70
N ALA A 94 -2.37 0.02 9.90
CA ALA A 94 -3.44 0.69 10.61
C ALA A 94 -4.70 0.82 9.73
N GLU A 95 -5.86 0.73 10.36
CA GLU A 95 -7.13 1.07 9.73
C GLU A 95 -7.24 2.58 9.58
N PRO A 96 -7.93 3.07 8.53
CA PRO A 96 -8.21 4.48 8.39
C PRO A 96 -8.95 5.01 9.62
N LYS A 97 -8.49 6.13 10.11
CA LYS A 97 -9.20 6.89 11.14
C LYS A 97 -9.55 8.26 10.58
N GLU A 98 -10.75 8.73 10.88
CA GLU A 98 -11.11 10.09 10.59
C GLU A 98 -10.16 11.03 11.36
N ASP A 99 -9.57 11.97 10.66
CA ASP A 99 -8.88 13.08 11.31
C ASP A 99 -9.89 14.11 11.87
N ALA A 100 -9.40 15.17 12.47
CA ALA A 100 -10.25 16.25 13.02
C ALA A 100 -11.13 16.97 11.96
N THR A 101 -10.89 16.72 10.67
CA THR A 101 -11.65 17.25 9.54
C THR A 101 -12.63 16.23 8.96
N GLY A 102 -12.71 15.03 9.53
CA GLY A 102 -13.52 13.93 9.01
C GLY A 102 -12.90 13.21 7.79
N ASP A 103 -11.64 13.50 7.45
CA ASP A 103 -10.94 12.87 6.33
C ASP A 103 -10.26 11.57 6.76
N ALA A 104 -10.99 10.46 6.70
CA ALA A 104 -10.47 9.11 6.95
C ALA A 104 -9.45 8.64 5.91
N SER A 105 -9.34 9.33 4.78
CA SER A 105 -8.53 8.89 3.65
C SER A 105 -7.02 8.95 3.91
N GLN A 106 -6.60 9.65 4.94
CA GLN A 106 -5.19 10.00 5.17
C GLN A 106 -4.48 9.16 6.24
N LEU A 107 -5.21 8.35 6.99
CA LEU A 107 -4.66 7.63 8.14
C LEU A 107 -4.80 6.12 7.94
N GLY A 108 -3.65 5.48 7.71
CA GLY A 108 -3.57 4.04 7.54
C GLY A 108 -3.99 3.55 6.14
N LEU A 109 -3.59 2.32 5.83
CA LEU A 109 -3.85 1.70 4.53
C LEU A 109 -4.66 0.40 4.65
N TRP A 110 -4.86 -0.10 5.87
CA TRP A 110 -5.57 -1.36 6.05
C TRP A 110 -7.08 -1.17 5.91
N THR A 111 -7.73 -2.07 5.21
CA THR A 111 -9.17 -1.99 4.97
C THR A 111 -9.82 -3.36 4.98
N VAL A 112 -11.15 -3.37 5.06
CA VAL A 112 -11.98 -4.57 5.00
C VAL A 112 -13.03 -4.39 3.94
N ASP A 113 -12.97 -5.23 2.91
CA ASP A 113 -13.99 -5.28 1.88
C ASP A 113 -14.99 -6.40 2.16
N VAL A 114 -16.21 -6.21 1.71
CA VAL A 114 -17.25 -7.24 1.77
C VAL A 114 -17.47 -7.79 0.36
N ASP A 115 -17.07 -9.04 0.18
CA ASP A 115 -17.24 -9.75 -1.09
C ASP A 115 -18.72 -10.06 -1.33
N ARG A 116 -19.36 -9.26 -2.17
CA ARG A 116 -20.78 -9.39 -2.55
C ARG A 116 -20.98 -10.02 -3.93
N ILE A 117 -19.91 -10.10 -4.71
CA ILE A 117 -20.00 -10.54 -6.11
C ILE A 117 -20.24 -12.05 -6.15
N GLY A 118 -19.53 -12.80 -5.32
CA GLY A 118 -19.65 -14.26 -5.28
C GLY A 118 -19.18 -14.95 -6.55
N ASN A 119 -18.78 -16.21 -6.43
CA ASN A 119 -18.60 -17.05 -7.60
C ASN A 119 -19.96 -17.60 -8.03
N PRO A 120 -20.44 -17.33 -9.26
CA PRO A 120 -21.71 -17.85 -9.76
C PRO A 120 -21.82 -19.38 -9.68
N SER A 121 -20.67 -20.07 -9.79
CA SER A 121 -20.62 -21.54 -9.78
C SER A 121 -20.67 -22.16 -8.39
N THR A 122 -20.23 -21.44 -7.37
CA THR A 122 -20.12 -21.98 -5.99
C THR A 122 -21.05 -21.31 -5.00
N GLY A 123 -21.74 -20.22 -5.39
CA GLY A 123 -22.56 -19.39 -4.51
C GLY A 123 -21.74 -18.67 -3.43
N GLY A 124 -20.40 -18.69 -3.52
CA GLY A 124 -19.50 -18.00 -2.61
C GLY A 124 -19.57 -16.48 -2.76
N GLY A 125 -19.08 -15.77 -1.78
CA GLY A 125 -18.98 -14.31 -1.80
C GLY A 125 -20.16 -13.56 -1.16
N LYS A 126 -21.13 -14.26 -0.60
CA LYS A 126 -22.27 -13.62 0.07
C LYS A 126 -21.87 -12.97 1.39
N GLY A 127 -21.26 -11.80 1.30
CA GLY A 127 -20.92 -11.00 2.47
C GLY A 127 -19.67 -11.47 3.22
N GLU A 128 -18.80 -12.28 2.60
CA GLU A 128 -17.51 -12.62 3.20
C GLU A 128 -16.65 -11.37 3.36
N ARG A 129 -16.16 -11.17 4.56
CA ARG A 129 -15.23 -10.07 4.87
C ARG A 129 -13.80 -10.49 4.49
N ARG A 130 -13.15 -9.64 3.73
CA ARG A 130 -11.76 -9.86 3.29
C ARG A 130 -10.91 -8.66 3.65
N GLU A 131 -9.86 -8.88 4.41
CA GLU A 131 -8.94 -7.83 4.84
C GLU A 131 -7.76 -7.72 3.90
N GLY A 132 -7.39 -6.48 3.57
CA GLY A 132 -6.25 -6.17 2.72
C GLY A 132 -5.80 -4.72 2.86
N VAL A 133 -4.99 -4.25 1.93
CA VAL A 133 -4.52 -2.86 1.91
C VAL A 133 -5.12 -2.13 0.72
N ARG A 134 -5.38 -0.84 0.92
CA ARG A 134 -5.77 0.09 -0.14
C ARG A 134 -4.57 0.36 -1.05
N PHE A 135 -4.83 0.74 -2.29
CA PHE A 135 -3.78 1.16 -3.21
C PHE A 135 -3.01 2.37 -2.67
N THR A 136 -3.75 3.35 -2.18
CA THR A 136 -3.20 4.50 -1.47
C THR A 136 -4.11 4.91 -0.31
N SER A 137 -3.68 5.90 0.47
CA SER A 137 -4.48 6.49 1.54
C SER A 137 -5.80 7.12 1.06
N TRP A 138 -5.97 7.37 -0.24
CA TRP A 138 -7.23 7.85 -0.85
C TRP A 138 -8.09 6.73 -1.43
N GLY A 139 -7.58 5.50 -1.49
CA GLY A 139 -8.34 4.36 -1.95
C GLY A 139 -9.50 4.01 -1.00
N ASN A 140 -10.60 3.52 -1.54
CA ASN A 140 -11.81 3.19 -0.80
C ASN A 140 -12.03 1.69 -0.54
N GLY A 141 -11.09 0.83 -0.94
CA GLY A 141 -11.16 -0.59 -0.68
C GLY A 141 -9.83 -1.31 -0.95
N ALA A 142 -9.79 -2.61 -0.74
CA ALA A 142 -8.58 -3.40 -0.90
C ALA A 142 -8.20 -3.56 -2.37
N GLN A 143 -6.92 -3.33 -2.63
CA GLN A 143 -6.28 -3.68 -3.88
C GLN A 143 -5.43 -4.93 -3.64
N TRP A 144 -5.72 -6.01 -4.35
CA TRP A 144 -5.22 -7.33 -3.96
C TRP A 144 -3.79 -7.61 -4.38
N GLU A 145 -3.25 -6.91 -5.38
CA GLU A 145 -1.83 -6.91 -5.70
C GLU A 145 -1.02 -6.33 -4.52
N ASN A 146 -1.41 -5.14 -4.04
CA ASN A 146 -0.76 -4.55 -2.88
C ASN A 146 -0.99 -5.36 -1.59
N SER A 147 -2.13 -6.05 -1.48
CA SER A 147 -2.38 -6.97 -0.37
C SER A 147 -1.46 -8.19 -0.41
N ALA A 148 -1.09 -8.66 -1.61
CA ALA A 148 -0.08 -9.71 -1.78
C ALA A 148 1.32 -9.20 -1.41
N SER A 149 1.69 -8.01 -1.88
CA SER A 149 2.94 -7.34 -1.51
C SER A 149 3.01 -7.09 0.00
N ALA A 150 1.89 -6.70 0.62
CA ALA A 150 1.78 -6.56 2.07
C ALA A 150 2.03 -7.89 2.79
N ALA A 151 1.42 -8.97 2.33
CA ALA A 151 1.64 -10.30 2.92
C ALA A 151 3.12 -10.73 2.84
N MET A 152 3.78 -10.45 1.71
CA MET A 152 5.22 -10.72 1.56
C MET A 152 6.05 -9.83 2.48
N GLY A 153 5.78 -8.52 2.52
CA GLY A 153 6.49 -7.56 3.38
C GLY A 153 6.34 -7.87 4.86
N LEU A 154 5.14 -8.24 5.31
CA LEU A 154 4.87 -8.63 6.69
C LEU A 154 5.63 -9.91 7.07
N ALA A 155 5.66 -10.91 6.19
CA ALA A 155 6.41 -12.14 6.42
C ALA A 155 7.92 -11.86 6.50
N HIS A 156 8.43 -11.03 5.58
CA HIS A 156 9.84 -10.63 5.56
C HIS A 156 10.24 -9.86 6.81
N PHE A 157 9.42 -8.88 7.23
CA PHE A 157 9.67 -8.13 8.46
C PHE A 157 9.72 -9.04 9.69
N GLY A 158 8.75 -9.93 9.83
CA GLY A 158 8.73 -10.89 10.95
C GLY A 158 9.95 -11.81 10.98
N SER A 159 10.48 -12.18 9.80
CA SER A 159 11.71 -12.97 9.69
C SER A 159 12.97 -12.20 10.07
N LEU A 160 13.07 -10.93 9.61
CA LEU A 160 14.24 -10.09 9.87
C LEU A 160 14.30 -9.56 11.31
N TYR A 161 13.15 -9.33 11.93
CA TYR A 161 13.03 -8.66 13.22
C TYR A 161 12.23 -9.50 14.23
N PRO A 162 12.72 -10.69 14.62
CA PRO A 162 12.03 -11.57 15.57
C PRO A 162 11.90 -10.94 16.97
N ASN A 163 12.74 -9.92 17.27
CA ASN A 163 12.74 -9.19 18.53
C ASN A 163 12.00 -7.84 18.45
N ALA A 164 11.14 -7.64 17.44
CA ALA A 164 10.26 -6.47 17.37
C ALA A 164 9.39 -6.39 18.64
N SER A 165 8.85 -5.20 18.95
CA SER A 165 7.95 -5.05 20.10
C SER A 165 6.79 -6.05 20.01
N LYS A 166 6.29 -6.51 21.17
CA LYS A 166 5.19 -7.49 21.21
C LYS A 166 3.96 -6.98 20.46
N GLU A 167 3.68 -5.69 20.58
CA GLU A 167 2.55 -5.03 19.93
C GLU A 167 2.70 -5.06 18.42
N LEU A 168 3.86 -4.70 17.90
CA LEU A 168 4.12 -4.69 16.45
C LEU A 168 4.15 -6.13 15.91
N ALA A 169 4.78 -7.07 16.60
CA ALA A 169 4.81 -8.47 16.21
C ALA A 169 3.39 -9.08 16.16
N ALA A 170 2.53 -8.73 17.11
CA ALA A 170 1.12 -9.16 17.10
C ALA A 170 0.35 -8.59 15.91
N VAL A 171 0.54 -7.30 15.59
CA VAL A 171 -0.07 -6.68 14.42
C VAL A 171 0.41 -7.34 13.14
N VAL A 172 1.72 -7.51 12.98
CA VAL A 172 2.34 -8.17 11.81
C VAL A 172 1.75 -9.57 11.60
N THR A 173 1.73 -10.39 12.65
CA THR A 173 1.19 -11.74 12.57
C THR A 173 -0.29 -11.77 12.20
N ARG A 174 -1.09 -10.92 12.84
CA ARG A 174 -2.54 -10.83 12.56
C ARG A 174 -2.79 -10.43 11.11
N ARG A 175 -2.16 -9.34 10.64
CA ARG A 175 -2.37 -8.81 9.28
C ARG A 175 -1.83 -9.76 8.21
N LEU A 176 -0.71 -10.43 8.46
CA LEU A 176 -0.20 -11.48 7.57
C LEU A 176 -1.21 -12.63 7.42
N ASN A 177 -1.77 -13.11 8.52
CA ASN A 177 -2.76 -14.18 8.49
C ASN A 177 -4.05 -13.73 7.79
N SER A 178 -4.52 -12.51 8.05
CA SER A 178 -5.70 -11.94 7.37
C SER A 178 -5.48 -11.83 5.86
N SER A 179 -4.34 -11.29 5.40
CA SER A 179 -4.01 -11.18 3.98
C SER A 179 -3.96 -12.56 3.31
N ARG A 180 -3.28 -13.53 3.92
CA ARG A 180 -3.19 -14.91 3.39
C ARG A 180 -4.56 -15.57 3.28
N THR A 181 -5.41 -15.38 4.29
CA THR A 181 -6.77 -15.91 4.30
C THR A 181 -7.61 -15.27 3.20
N ALA A 182 -7.53 -13.95 3.04
CA ALA A 182 -8.26 -13.23 1.99
C ALA A 182 -7.82 -13.68 0.59
N LEU A 183 -6.51 -13.72 0.31
CA LEU A 183 -5.97 -14.12 -0.99
C LEU A 183 -6.32 -15.57 -1.33
N ARG A 184 -6.20 -16.49 -0.37
CA ARG A 184 -6.59 -17.89 -0.57
C ARG A 184 -8.09 -18.02 -0.81
N GLY A 185 -8.90 -17.28 -0.07
CA GLY A 185 -10.34 -17.27 -0.24
C GLY A 185 -10.76 -16.73 -1.62
N LEU A 186 -10.11 -15.67 -2.11
CA LEU A 186 -10.34 -15.15 -3.45
C LEU A 186 -9.96 -16.17 -4.53
N LEU A 187 -8.78 -16.78 -4.39
CA LEU A 187 -8.32 -17.82 -5.32
C LEU A 187 -9.29 -19.02 -5.33
N ALA A 188 -9.76 -19.45 -4.17
CA ALA A 188 -10.73 -20.55 -4.08
C ALA A 188 -12.09 -20.18 -4.66
N ALA A 189 -12.57 -18.95 -4.45
CA ALA A 189 -13.87 -18.49 -4.91
C ALA A 189 -13.92 -18.24 -6.42
N TYR A 190 -12.83 -17.69 -6.98
CA TYR A 190 -12.81 -17.20 -8.37
C TYR A 190 -11.89 -17.99 -9.30
N GLY A 191 -10.99 -18.81 -8.77
CA GLY A 191 -9.92 -19.45 -9.55
C GLY A 191 -8.75 -18.53 -9.89
N PHE A 192 -8.81 -17.27 -9.46
CA PHE A 192 -7.79 -16.23 -9.63
C PHE A 192 -7.95 -15.19 -8.52
N VAL A 193 -6.97 -14.29 -8.38
CA VAL A 193 -7.05 -13.13 -7.48
C VAL A 193 -7.45 -11.90 -8.31
N PRO A 194 -8.64 -11.30 -8.10
CA PRO A 194 -9.04 -10.09 -8.81
C PRO A 194 -8.21 -8.89 -8.33
N ALA A 195 -8.11 -7.83 -9.12
CA ALA A 195 -7.45 -6.60 -8.69
C ALA A 195 -8.21 -5.92 -7.54
N SER A 196 -9.55 -5.98 -7.58
CA SER A 196 -10.45 -5.51 -6.52
C SER A 196 -11.76 -6.29 -6.57
N ILE A 197 -12.46 -6.41 -5.43
CA ILE A 197 -13.83 -6.94 -5.35
C ILE A 197 -14.88 -5.84 -5.25
N LEU A 198 -14.46 -4.59 -5.14
CA LEU A 198 -15.32 -3.42 -5.21
C LEU A 198 -15.15 -2.75 -6.56
N GLY A 199 -16.25 -2.49 -7.25
CA GLY A 199 -16.22 -1.74 -8.51
C GLY A 199 -15.62 -0.34 -8.30
N GLY A 200 -14.81 0.12 -9.24
CA GLY A 200 -14.25 1.47 -9.26
C GLY A 200 -13.16 1.76 -8.24
N ASN A 201 -12.71 0.79 -7.52
CA ASN A 201 -11.92 0.98 -6.30
C ASN A 201 -10.41 1.10 -6.47
N ILE A 202 -9.88 0.85 -7.64
CA ILE A 202 -8.43 0.76 -7.82
C ILE A 202 -7.76 2.10 -8.03
N ASN A 203 -8.53 3.16 -8.27
CA ASN A 203 -7.94 4.44 -8.61
C ASN A 203 -7.75 5.29 -7.35
N ALA A 204 -6.51 5.39 -6.93
CA ALA A 204 -6.07 6.23 -5.84
C ALA A 204 -6.34 7.72 -6.00
N TRP A 205 -6.62 8.15 -7.19
CA TRP A 205 -6.78 9.56 -7.56
C TRP A 205 -8.23 10.01 -7.55
N ILE A 206 -9.16 9.06 -7.51
CA ILE A 206 -10.59 9.37 -7.47
C ILE A 206 -10.99 9.58 -6.01
N LYS A 207 -10.98 10.81 -5.56
CA LYS A 207 -11.81 11.22 -4.44
C LYS A 207 -13.27 11.07 -4.84
N ASN A 208 -14.15 10.83 -3.87
CA ASN A 208 -15.59 10.75 -4.12
C ASN A 208 -16.15 11.96 -4.89
N ASP A 209 -15.57 13.13 -4.70
CA ASP A 209 -15.93 14.37 -5.38
C ASP A 209 -15.47 14.43 -6.86
N HIS A 210 -14.50 13.62 -7.27
CA HIS A 210 -14.03 13.51 -8.64
C HIS A 210 -14.63 12.32 -9.39
N ALA A 211 -15.45 11.52 -8.75
CA ALA A 211 -16.12 10.39 -9.39
C ALA A 211 -16.99 10.84 -10.61
N ALA A 212 -17.49 12.07 -10.55
CA ALA A 212 -18.23 12.68 -11.65
C ALA A 212 -17.34 13.09 -12.85
N GLU A 213 -16.05 13.35 -12.63
CA GLU A 213 -15.11 13.71 -13.69
C GLU A 213 -14.58 12.48 -14.44
N TYR A 214 -14.71 11.30 -13.82
CA TYR A 214 -14.31 10.02 -14.38
C TYR A 214 -15.47 9.00 -14.32
N PRO A 215 -16.56 9.24 -15.05
CA PRO A 215 -17.78 8.44 -14.98
C PRO A 215 -17.57 6.96 -15.31
N GLY A 216 -16.48 6.62 -15.99
CA GLY A 216 -16.09 5.21 -16.21
C GLY A 216 -15.30 4.59 -15.06
N GLY A 217 -14.86 5.37 -14.09
CA GLY A 217 -14.03 4.92 -12.98
C GLY A 217 -14.82 4.38 -11.79
N SER A 218 -16.09 4.79 -11.65
CA SER A 218 -16.88 4.41 -10.50
C SER A 218 -17.45 2.99 -10.57
N ASP A 219 -17.81 2.53 -11.74
CA ASP A 219 -18.56 1.27 -11.88
C ASP A 219 -17.85 0.18 -12.68
N THR A 220 -16.88 0.52 -13.46
CA THR A 220 -16.28 -0.42 -14.40
C THR A 220 -14.90 -0.90 -14.00
N GLY A 221 -14.40 -0.49 -12.84
CA GLY A 221 -13.05 -0.84 -12.38
C GLY A 221 -12.13 -0.84 -13.58
N ILE A 222 -11.67 0.31 -14.00
CA ILE A 222 -10.96 0.53 -15.26
C ILE A 222 -10.03 -0.65 -15.55
N GLY A 223 -10.45 -1.52 -16.43
CA GLY A 223 -9.62 -2.44 -17.18
C GLY A 223 -8.76 -3.48 -16.43
N TRP A 224 -8.63 -3.40 -15.12
CA TRP A 224 -7.74 -4.24 -14.33
C TRP A 224 -8.52 -5.08 -13.32
N THR A 225 -9.55 -5.74 -13.79
CA THR A 225 -10.39 -6.56 -12.93
C THR A 225 -9.73 -7.88 -12.53
N TYR A 226 -8.64 -8.28 -13.20
CA TYR A 226 -8.07 -9.61 -13.00
C TYR A 226 -6.55 -9.59 -13.10
N LEU A 227 -5.88 -10.07 -12.07
CA LEU A 227 -4.51 -10.57 -12.15
C LEU A 227 -4.60 -12.05 -12.54
N ARG A 228 -4.15 -12.38 -13.73
CA ARG A 228 -4.01 -13.77 -14.18
C ARG A 228 -2.68 -14.34 -13.76
#